data_0074330ec81998fc14a39e8cb7fd6ca5
#
_entry.id   0074330ec81998fc14a39e8cb7fd6ca5
#
_cell.length_a   1.000
_cell.length_b   1.000
_cell.length_c   1.000
_cell.angle_alpha   90.00
_cell.angle_beta   90.00
_cell.angle_gamma   90.00
#
_symmetry.space_group_name_H-M   'P 1'
#
loop_
_entity.id
_entity.type
_entity.pdbx_description
1 polymer ?
#
loop_
_entity_poly.entity_id
_entity_poly.type
_entity_poly.pdbx_seq_one_letter_code
_entity_poly.pdbx_strand_id
1 'polypeptide(L)'
;MSPALILDGETPRLIDEWQEVPPIWDAVRYKVDQVAEKGQFILTGSATPNHKGILHSGAGRIAKLRMRPMSLYESGDSCGKVSLEKLCHGELAPALTGEVDLKKLIELIIRGGWPGSLGLPIEQAALLPLEYLNAVIDDDVYRIDGVKRDTSKMRLLLRSLARNESTTVTNKTLMKDIKAVDDEDIDSNTVSAYLDIFKRLFITDNQPPFSSGIRSSVRIKQAEKRHFSDPSLACALLKATPAGLLSLIHI
;
A
#
# COMPACT_ATOMS: atom_id res chain seq x y z
N MET A 1 12.91 -30.56 3.71
CA MET A 1 14.01 -29.87 4.43
C MET A 1 13.39 -29.21 5.64
N SER A 2 13.96 -29.33 6.83
CA SER A 2 13.40 -28.67 8.01
C SER A 2 13.61 -27.14 7.93
N PRO A 3 12.57 -26.31 8.13
CA PRO A 3 12.73 -24.84 8.14
C PRO A 3 13.80 -24.35 9.13
N ALA A 4 14.05 -25.08 10.22
CA ALA A 4 15.04 -24.74 11.22
C ALA A 4 16.49 -24.71 10.66
N LEU A 5 16.82 -25.54 9.67
CA LEU A 5 18.15 -25.58 9.05
C LEU A 5 18.51 -24.30 8.29
N ILE A 6 17.47 -23.57 7.80
CA ILE A 6 17.67 -22.30 7.08
C ILE A 6 18.06 -21.18 8.05
N LEU A 7 17.75 -21.35 9.35
CA LEU A 7 17.98 -20.35 10.39
C LEU A 7 19.34 -20.45 11.06
N ASP A 8 20.13 -21.48 10.72
CA ASP A 8 21.45 -21.65 11.31
C ASP A 8 22.51 -20.82 10.55
N GLY A 9 23.45 -20.23 11.28
CA GLY A 9 24.57 -19.44 10.74
C GLY A 9 24.54 -17.98 11.25
N GLU A 10 25.21 -17.09 10.51
CA GLU A 10 25.40 -15.69 10.90
C GLU A 10 24.09 -14.91 10.93
N THR A 11 24.00 -13.94 11.84
CA THR A 11 22.88 -12.98 12.00
C THR A 11 23.43 -11.54 11.93
N PRO A 12 22.61 -10.54 11.47
CA PRO A 12 21.23 -10.66 11.03
C PRO A 12 21.08 -11.41 9.70
N ARG A 13 20.02 -12.25 9.60
CA ARG A 13 19.74 -13.02 8.39
C ARG A 13 18.47 -12.52 7.72
N LEU A 14 18.56 -12.24 6.42
CA LEU A 14 17.43 -11.92 5.55
C LEU A 14 16.81 -13.20 5.00
N ILE A 15 15.49 -13.31 5.10
CA ILE A 15 14.67 -14.37 4.52
C ILE A 15 13.61 -13.69 3.67
N ASP A 16 13.80 -13.78 2.36
CA ASP A 16 12.92 -13.16 1.38
C ASP A 16 11.74 -14.06 1.06
N GLU A 17 10.57 -13.45 0.75
CA GLU A 17 9.32 -14.13 0.41
C GLU A 17 8.94 -15.23 1.43
N TRP A 18 9.07 -14.92 2.73
CA TRP A 18 8.84 -15.89 3.81
C TRP A 18 7.45 -16.55 3.74
N GLN A 19 6.45 -15.89 3.15
CA GLN A 19 5.09 -16.40 3.02
C GLN A 19 4.98 -17.63 2.09
N GLU A 20 5.97 -17.88 1.24
CA GLU A 20 6.04 -19.10 0.42
C GLU A 20 6.29 -20.35 1.27
N VAL A 21 6.86 -20.18 2.46
CA VAL A 21 7.12 -21.25 3.42
C VAL A 21 6.62 -20.83 4.82
N PRO A 22 5.29 -20.78 5.07
CA PRO A 22 4.72 -20.27 6.31
C PRO A 22 5.28 -20.87 7.60
N PRO A 23 5.71 -22.16 7.67
CA PRO A 23 6.33 -22.73 8.87
C PRO A 23 7.64 -22.04 9.30
N ILE A 24 8.28 -21.26 8.44
CA ILE A 24 9.48 -20.48 8.79
C ILE A 24 9.19 -19.45 9.87
N TRP A 25 7.96 -18.90 9.90
CA TRP A 25 7.52 -17.95 10.92
C TRP A 25 7.63 -18.53 12.34
N ASP A 26 7.10 -19.74 12.54
CA ASP A 26 7.15 -20.41 13.84
C ASP A 26 8.59 -20.84 14.18
N ALA A 27 9.38 -21.24 13.19
CA ALA A 27 10.78 -21.59 13.39
C ALA A 27 11.61 -20.37 13.82
N VAL A 28 11.43 -19.21 13.18
CA VAL A 28 12.07 -17.94 13.58
C VAL A 28 11.67 -17.56 14.99
N ARG A 29 10.37 -17.60 15.32
CA ARG A 29 9.89 -17.32 16.67
C ARG A 29 10.58 -18.22 17.71
N TYR A 30 10.64 -19.51 17.44
CA TYR A 30 11.29 -20.48 18.34
C TYR A 30 12.77 -20.19 18.51
N LYS A 31 13.48 -19.87 17.42
CA LYS A 31 14.92 -19.53 17.45
C LYS A 31 15.18 -18.25 18.24
N VAL A 32 14.35 -17.21 18.06
CA VAL A 32 14.44 -15.94 18.81
C VAL A 32 14.16 -16.14 20.30
N ASP A 33 13.28 -17.08 20.69
CA ASP A 33 13.03 -17.40 22.10
C ASP A 33 14.25 -18.06 22.80
N GLN A 34 15.14 -18.69 22.03
CA GLN A 34 16.34 -19.35 22.58
C GLN A 34 17.53 -18.39 22.75
N VAL A 35 17.53 -17.25 22.04
CA VAL A 35 18.65 -16.30 22.05
C VAL A 35 18.14 -14.96 22.56
N ALA A 36 18.80 -14.39 23.55
CA ALA A 36 18.38 -13.13 24.17
C ALA A 36 18.58 -11.89 23.31
N GLU A 37 19.24 -12.00 22.16
CA GLU A 37 19.56 -10.90 21.26
C GLU A 37 18.40 -10.58 20.33
N LYS A 38 18.21 -9.28 20.02
CA LYS A 38 17.21 -8.77 19.08
C LYS A 38 17.78 -8.56 17.69
N GLY A 39 16.92 -8.47 16.68
CA GLY A 39 17.34 -8.12 15.32
C GLY A 39 18.05 -9.25 14.56
N GLN A 40 17.84 -10.51 14.94
CA GLN A 40 18.50 -11.65 14.31
C GLN A 40 18.01 -11.98 12.91
N PHE A 41 16.71 -11.76 12.64
CA PHE A 41 16.07 -12.10 11.39
C PHE A 41 15.30 -10.93 10.81
N ILE A 42 15.37 -10.79 9.49
CA ILE A 42 14.56 -9.88 8.69
C ILE A 42 13.76 -10.75 7.73
N LEU A 43 12.42 -10.74 7.89
CA LEU A 43 11.51 -11.47 7.00
C LEU A 43 10.87 -10.46 6.05
N THR A 44 11.04 -10.63 4.74
CA THR A 44 10.38 -9.79 3.72
C THR A 44 9.32 -10.58 3.00
N GLY A 45 8.29 -9.89 2.48
CA GLY A 45 7.23 -10.49 1.71
C GLY A 45 6.34 -9.45 1.03
N SER A 46 5.85 -9.79 -0.15
CA SER A 46 5.03 -8.95 -1.01
C SER A 46 3.56 -8.86 -0.59
N ALA A 47 3.12 -9.72 0.34
CA ALA A 47 1.74 -9.76 0.81
C ALA A 47 1.66 -10.11 2.30
N THR A 48 0.52 -9.77 2.92
CA THR A 48 0.18 -10.31 4.24
C THR A 48 -0.58 -11.63 4.06
N PRO A 49 0.05 -12.78 4.30
CA PRO A 49 -0.58 -14.07 4.07
C PRO A 49 -1.74 -14.31 5.04
N ASN A 50 -2.64 -15.23 4.67
CA ASN A 50 -3.51 -15.86 5.65
C ASN A 50 -2.63 -16.66 6.61
N HIS A 51 -2.90 -16.56 7.90
CA HIS A 51 -2.18 -17.32 8.93
C HIS A 51 -2.38 -18.86 8.83
N LYS A 52 -2.79 -19.38 7.68
CA LYS A 52 -2.86 -20.83 7.42
C LYS A 52 -1.43 -21.39 7.45
N GLY A 53 -1.20 -22.31 8.37
CA GLY A 53 0.11 -22.93 8.56
C GLY A 53 1.02 -22.22 9.56
N ILE A 54 0.55 -21.13 10.18
CA ILE A 54 1.23 -20.44 11.28
C ILE A 54 0.50 -20.79 12.58
N LEU A 55 1.23 -21.35 13.53
CA LEU A 55 0.66 -21.77 14.82
C LEU A 55 0.59 -20.61 15.82
N HIS A 56 1.48 -19.62 15.69
CA HIS A 56 1.62 -18.53 16.66
C HIS A 56 1.71 -17.16 16.01
N SER A 57 1.14 -16.13 16.62
CA SER A 57 1.09 -14.77 16.10
C SER A 57 2.44 -14.05 16.05
N GLY A 58 3.48 -14.55 16.74
CA GLY A 58 4.76 -13.86 16.88
C GLY A 58 4.71 -12.62 17.79
N ALA A 59 3.61 -12.40 18.52
CA ALA A 59 3.45 -11.25 19.40
C ALA A 59 4.60 -11.14 20.42
N GLY A 60 5.18 -9.93 20.54
CA GLY A 60 6.32 -9.64 21.42
C GLY A 60 7.69 -10.12 20.90
N ARG A 61 7.76 -10.83 19.77
CA ARG A 61 9.00 -11.35 19.16
C ARG A 61 9.26 -10.77 17.80
N ILE A 62 8.20 -10.58 17.00
CA ILE A 62 8.29 -10.12 15.62
C ILE A 62 7.58 -8.78 15.52
N ALA A 63 8.33 -7.73 15.16
CA ALA A 63 7.79 -6.43 14.80
C ALA A 63 7.46 -6.40 13.30
N LYS A 64 6.37 -5.73 12.93
CA LYS A 64 5.98 -5.56 11.53
C LYS A 64 6.30 -4.15 11.08
N LEU A 65 7.06 -4.03 10.01
CA LEU A 65 7.33 -2.78 9.32
C LEU A 65 6.73 -2.85 7.91
N ARG A 66 5.88 -1.89 7.57
CA ARG A 66 5.36 -1.77 6.22
C ARG A 66 6.27 -0.86 5.40
N MET A 67 6.86 -1.40 4.34
CA MET A 67 7.49 -0.57 3.30
C MET A 67 6.42 0.11 2.47
N ARG A 68 6.63 1.38 2.18
CA ARG A 68 5.81 2.18 1.27
C ARG A 68 6.60 2.53 0.02
N PRO A 69 5.93 2.93 -1.07
CA PRO A 69 6.62 3.56 -2.20
C PRO A 69 7.49 4.72 -1.74
N MET A 70 8.53 5.07 -2.50
CA MET A 70 9.46 6.14 -2.15
C MET A 70 8.73 7.47 -1.95
N SER A 71 9.11 8.19 -0.91
CA SER A 71 8.73 9.58 -0.72
C SER A 71 9.45 10.49 -1.72
N LEU A 72 8.96 11.71 -1.89
CA LEU A 72 9.63 12.72 -2.72
C LEU A 72 11.04 13.07 -2.21
N TYR A 73 11.31 12.85 -0.92
CA TYR A 73 12.65 13.02 -0.35
C TYR A 73 13.61 11.90 -0.80
N GLU A 74 13.15 10.66 -0.76
CA GLU A 74 13.95 9.50 -1.19
C GLU A 74 14.21 9.49 -2.69
N SER A 75 13.26 10.02 -3.49
CA SER A 75 13.44 10.18 -4.94
C SER A 75 14.26 11.42 -5.35
N GLY A 76 14.68 12.25 -4.39
CA GLY A 76 15.44 13.47 -4.64
C GLY A 76 14.61 14.66 -5.14
N ASP A 77 13.28 14.55 -5.19
CA ASP A 77 12.37 15.62 -5.63
C ASP A 77 11.99 16.58 -4.51
N SER A 78 12.33 16.28 -3.26
CA SER A 78 12.15 17.16 -2.10
C SER A 78 13.49 17.42 -1.42
N CYS A 79 13.73 18.67 -1.04
CA CYS A 79 14.94 19.08 -0.32
C CYS A 79 14.95 18.66 1.17
N GLY A 80 13.85 18.18 1.73
CA GLY A 80 13.73 17.76 3.13
C GLY A 80 13.93 18.89 4.16
N LYS A 81 13.92 20.17 3.76
CA LYS A 81 14.14 21.30 4.68
C LYS A 81 13.08 21.46 5.75
N VAL A 82 11.84 21.02 5.44
CA VAL A 82 10.73 21.05 6.40
C VAL A 82 10.50 19.63 6.92
N SER A 83 10.68 19.42 8.21
CA SER A 83 10.47 18.15 8.89
C SER A 83 9.14 18.17 9.65
N LEU A 84 8.29 17.17 9.44
CA LEU A 84 7.04 17.01 10.18
C LEU A 84 7.32 16.79 11.68
N GLU A 85 8.37 16.08 12.03
CA GLU A 85 8.80 15.87 13.41
C GLU A 85 9.11 17.18 14.09
N LYS A 86 9.93 18.06 13.48
CA LYS A 86 10.24 19.39 13.98
C LYS A 86 9.00 20.26 14.11
N LEU A 87 8.09 20.19 13.12
CA LEU A 87 6.78 20.85 13.19
C LEU A 87 5.99 20.43 14.43
N CYS A 88 5.92 19.14 14.73
CA CYS A 88 5.23 18.62 15.91
C CYS A 88 5.87 19.07 17.23
N HIS A 89 7.16 19.37 17.23
CA HIS A 89 7.87 19.93 18.40
C HIS A 89 7.83 21.47 18.47
N GLY A 90 7.15 22.12 17.52
CA GLY A 90 7.07 23.59 17.46
C GLY A 90 8.33 24.27 16.91
N GLU A 91 9.25 23.50 16.34
CA GLU A 91 10.51 23.98 15.76
C GLU A 91 10.29 24.35 14.28
N LEU A 92 9.54 25.44 14.05
CA LEU A 92 9.26 25.96 12.72
C LEU A 92 10.27 27.05 12.35
N ALA A 93 11.16 26.77 11.41
CA ALA A 93 11.91 27.80 10.71
C ALA A 93 11.32 28.00 9.31
N PRO A 94 10.94 29.22 8.91
CA PRO A 94 10.56 29.48 7.52
C PRO A 94 11.69 29.07 6.58
N ALA A 95 11.37 28.27 5.57
CA ALA A 95 12.35 27.80 4.60
C ALA A 95 11.80 27.91 3.18
N LEU A 96 12.62 28.43 2.28
CA LEU A 96 12.35 28.33 0.84
C LEU A 96 12.74 26.93 0.40
N THR A 97 11.77 26.17 -0.10
CA THR A 97 11.93 24.77 -0.48
C THR A 97 12.24 24.57 -1.96
N GLY A 98 12.37 25.67 -2.71
CA GLY A 98 12.54 25.68 -4.16
C GLY A 98 11.21 25.90 -4.90
N GLU A 99 11.30 26.07 -6.21
CA GLU A 99 10.13 26.21 -7.08
C GLU A 99 9.69 24.82 -7.54
N VAL A 100 8.44 24.47 -7.25
CA VAL A 100 7.76 23.31 -7.81
C VAL A 100 6.52 23.83 -8.52
N ASP A 101 6.55 23.82 -9.86
CA ASP A 101 5.37 24.18 -10.64
C ASP A 101 4.33 23.06 -10.64
N LEU A 102 3.10 23.41 -11.01
CA LEU A 102 1.98 22.48 -11.03
C LEU A 102 2.21 21.33 -12.02
N LYS A 103 2.84 21.60 -13.17
CA LYS A 103 3.16 20.59 -14.17
C LYS A 103 4.10 19.53 -13.59
N LYS A 104 5.17 19.97 -12.92
CA LYS A 104 6.11 19.06 -12.24
C LYS A 104 5.41 18.24 -11.17
N LEU A 105 4.53 18.85 -10.36
CA LEU A 105 3.76 18.12 -9.35
C LEU A 105 2.88 17.02 -9.96
N ILE A 106 2.20 17.32 -11.08
CA ILE A 106 1.39 16.35 -11.80
C ILE A 106 2.24 15.20 -12.35
N GLU A 107 3.40 15.51 -12.92
CA GLU A 107 4.35 14.50 -13.39
C GLU A 107 4.81 13.57 -12.25
N LEU A 108 5.11 14.13 -11.08
CA LEU A 108 5.48 13.36 -9.89
C LEU A 108 4.34 12.45 -9.40
N ILE A 109 3.10 12.92 -9.44
CA ILE A 109 1.91 12.12 -9.07
C ILE A 109 1.74 10.95 -10.05
N ILE A 110 1.89 11.16 -11.35
CA ILE A 110 1.74 10.12 -12.37
C ILE A 110 2.90 9.12 -12.31
N ARG A 111 4.13 9.60 -12.12
CA ARG A 111 5.32 8.76 -11.98
C ARG A 111 5.22 7.84 -10.76
N GLY A 112 4.73 8.38 -9.64
CA GLY A 112 4.71 7.68 -8.36
C GLY A 112 6.09 7.51 -7.71
N GLY A 113 6.10 6.77 -6.60
CA GLY A 113 7.27 6.45 -5.80
C GLY A 113 7.92 5.09 -6.14
N TRP A 114 7.91 4.68 -7.40
CA TRP A 114 8.48 3.42 -7.86
C TRP A 114 9.97 3.60 -8.18
N PRO A 115 10.90 2.84 -7.55
CA PRO A 115 12.33 2.95 -7.86
C PRO A 115 12.64 2.79 -9.35
N GLY A 116 11.97 1.86 -10.02
CA GLY A 116 12.12 1.62 -11.45
C GLY A 116 11.65 2.75 -12.37
N SER A 117 10.92 3.74 -11.84
CA SER A 117 10.46 4.90 -12.62
C SER A 117 11.45 6.08 -12.65
N LEU A 118 12.49 6.03 -11.81
CA LEU A 118 13.46 7.11 -11.73
C LEU A 118 14.24 7.26 -13.02
N GLY A 119 14.31 8.50 -13.52
CA GLY A 119 15.02 8.82 -14.74
C GLY A 119 14.31 8.42 -16.05
N LEU A 120 13.12 7.82 -15.98
CA LEU A 120 12.33 7.51 -17.17
C LEU A 120 11.53 8.74 -17.66
N PRO A 121 11.28 8.86 -18.98
CA PRO A 121 10.25 9.75 -19.50
C PRO A 121 8.88 9.44 -18.87
N ILE A 122 8.05 10.47 -18.70
CA ILE A 122 6.78 10.34 -17.97
C ILE A 122 5.83 9.31 -18.61
N GLU A 123 5.84 9.20 -19.93
CA GLU A 123 5.02 8.25 -20.68
C GLU A 123 5.41 6.79 -20.37
N GLN A 124 6.70 6.52 -20.15
CA GLN A 124 7.21 5.21 -19.77
C GLN A 124 6.99 4.94 -18.28
N ALA A 125 7.26 5.93 -17.44
CA ALA A 125 7.05 5.81 -15.99
C ALA A 125 5.58 5.50 -15.65
N ALA A 126 4.62 6.08 -16.39
CA ALA A 126 3.19 5.85 -16.21
C ALA A 126 2.73 4.42 -16.49
N LEU A 127 3.52 3.62 -17.21
CA LEU A 127 3.20 2.22 -17.51
C LEU A 127 3.45 1.31 -16.30
N LEU A 128 4.46 1.61 -15.47
CA LEU A 128 4.85 0.76 -14.35
C LEU A 128 3.72 0.50 -13.34
N PRO A 129 2.95 1.50 -12.88
CA PRO A 129 1.81 1.27 -12.00
C PRO A 129 0.72 0.40 -12.62
N LEU A 130 0.50 0.51 -13.93
CA LEU A 130 -0.48 -0.30 -14.65
C LEU A 130 -0.04 -1.76 -14.73
N GLU A 131 1.21 -2.01 -15.12
CA GLU A 131 1.77 -3.37 -15.18
C GLU A 131 1.80 -4.02 -13.81
N TYR A 132 2.15 -3.27 -12.76
CA TYR A 132 2.07 -3.75 -11.38
C TYR A 132 0.65 -4.18 -11.01
N LEU A 133 -0.36 -3.35 -11.29
CA LEU A 133 -1.76 -3.70 -11.00
C LEU A 133 -2.22 -4.94 -11.77
N ASN A 134 -1.81 -5.07 -13.03
CA ASN A 134 -2.13 -6.24 -13.84
C ASN A 134 -1.54 -7.51 -13.22
N ALA A 135 -0.25 -7.52 -12.92
CA ALA A 135 0.42 -8.65 -12.30
C ALA A 135 -0.22 -9.05 -10.96
N VAL A 136 -0.50 -8.06 -10.10
CA VAL A 136 -1.11 -8.33 -8.79
C VAL A 136 -2.52 -8.90 -8.91
N ILE A 137 -3.36 -8.37 -9.82
CA ILE A 137 -4.75 -8.83 -9.96
C ILE A 137 -4.82 -10.19 -10.65
N ASP A 138 -3.96 -10.45 -11.63
CA ASP A 138 -4.03 -11.68 -12.42
C ASP A 138 -3.34 -12.85 -11.69
N ASP A 139 -2.27 -12.60 -10.92
CA ASP A 139 -1.48 -13.64 -10.28
C ASP A 139 -1.59 -13.65 -8.75
N ASP A 140 -1.29 -12.55 -8.07
CA ASP A 140 -1.10 -12.53 -6.62
C ASP A 140 -2.41 -12.65 -5.84
N VAL A 141 -3.53 -12.16 -6.39
CA VAL A 141 -4.85 -12.32 -5.78
C VAL A 141 -5.18 -13.79 -5.52
N TYR A 142 -4.86 -14.68 -6.46
CA TYR A 142 -5.07 -16.12 -6.27
C TYR A 142 -4.09 -16.72 -5.26
N ARG A 143 -2.84 -16.30 -5.27
CA ARG A 143 -1.79 -16.81 -4.37
C ARG A 143 -2.07 -16.51 -2.90
N ILE A 144 -2.80 -15.45 -2.59
CA ILE A 144 -3.08 -15.03 -1.21
C ILE A 144 -3.79 -16.10 -0.36
N ASP A 145 -4.73 -16.87 -0.96
CA ASP A 145 -5.53 -17.87 -0.26
C ASP A 145 -6.02 -19.03 -1.12
N GLY A 146 -5.63 -19.08 -2.40
CA GLY A 146 -6.01 -20.10 -3.36
C GLY A 146 -7.47 -20.01 -3.82
N VAL A 147 -8.16 -18.91 -3.57
CA VAL A 147 -9.56 -18.72 -3.98
C VAL A 147 -9.63 -17.98 -5.31
N LYS A 148 -10.27 -18.58 -6.30
CA LYS A 148 -10.52 -17.93 -7.59
C LYS A 148 -11.59 -16.86 -7.46
N ARG A 149 -11.31 -15.67 -7.95
CA ARG A 149 -12.18 -14.49 -7.87
C ARG A 149 -12.46 -13.91 -9.25
N ASP A 150 -13.51 -13.12 -9.34
CA ASP A 150 -13.83 -12.36 -10.54
C ASP A 150 -12.90 -11.12 -10.63
N THR A 151 -11.87 -11.23 -11.46
CA THR A 151 -10.89 -10.17 -11.68
C THR A 151 -11.50 -8.96 -12.39
N SER A 152 -12.54 -9.15 -13.20
CA SER A 152 -13.26 -8.05 -13.86
C SER A 152 -13.95 -7.16 -12.84
N LYS A 153 -14.69 -7.75 -11.89
CA LYS A 153 -15.33 -7.01 -10.79
C LYS A 153 -14.29 -6.34 -9.86
N MET A 154 -13.16 -7.01 -9.62
CA MET A 154 -12.06 -6.41 -8.86
C MET A 154 -11.49 -5.17 -9.56
N ARG A 155 -11.29 -5.21 -10.88
CA ARG A 155 -10.83 -4.06 -11.67
C ARG A 155 -11.85 -2.91 -11.68
N LEU A 156 -13.15 -3.20 -11.76
CA LEU A 156 -14.20 -2.19 -11.63
C LEU A 156 -14.18 -1.52 -10.26
N LEU A 157 -14.01 -2.31 -9.19
CA LEU A 157 -13.91 -1.77 -7.82
C LEU A 157 -12.67 -0.89 -7.65
N LEU A 158 -11.52 -1.27 -8.20
CA LEU A 158 -10.31 -0.44 -8.20
C LEU A 158 -10.53 0.87 -8.96
N ARG A 159 -11.20 0.85 -10.11
CA ARG A 159 -11.55 2.07 -10.85
C ARG A 159 -12.51 2.98 -10.07
N SER A 160 -13.49 2.41 -9.37
CA SER A 160 -14.37 3.18 -8.50
C SER A 160 -13.61 3.80 -7.33
N LEU A 161 -12.68 3.07 -6.71
CA LEU A 161 -11.77 3.61 -5.68
C LEU A 161 -10.91 4.76 -6.23
N ALA A 162 -10.36 4.61 -7.43
CA ALA A 162 -9.53 5.65 -8.07
C ALA A 162 -10.31 6.96 -8.32
N ARG A 163 -11.59 6.85 -8.73
CA ARG A 163 -12.48 8.02 -8.86
C ARG A 163 -12.77 8.70 -7.54
N ASN A 164 -12.70 7.95 -6.46
CA ASN A 164 -13.00 8.39 -5.09
C ASN A 164 -11.73 8.50 -4.23
N GLU A 165 -10.56 8.64 -4.86
CA GLU A 165 -9.28 8.79 -4.15
C GLU A 165 -9.34 9.94 -3.14
N SER A 166 -8.76 9.74 -1.95
CA SER A 166 -8.73 10.73 -0.86
C SER A 166 -10.11 11.13 -0.30
N THR A 167 -11.14 10.31 -0.48
CA THR A 167 -12.48 10.54 0.07
C THR A 167 -12.89 9.49 1.10
N THR A 168 -13.98 9.75 1.83
CA THR A 168 -14.59 8.80 2.78
C THR A 168 -15.72 7.98 2.12
N VAL A 169 -15.53 7.60 0.85
CA VAL A 169 -16.53 6.85 0.08
C VAL A 169 -16.97 5.56 0.79
N THR A 170 -18.29 5.33 0.79
CA THR A 170 -18.88 4.14 1.41
C THR A 170 -18.90 2.94 0.45
N ASN A 171 -18.96 1.71 1.00
CA ASN A 171 -19.13 0.52 0.18
C ASN A 171 -20.41 0.60 -0.69
N LYS A 172 -21.49 1.20 -0.18
CA LYS A 172 -22.73 1.41 -0.93
C LYS A 172 -22.52 2.28 -2.19
N THR A 173 -21.71 3.32 -2.08
CA THR A 173 -21.35 4.18 -3.22
C THR A 173 -20.50 3.42 -4.23
N LEU A 174 -19.50 2.66 -3.76
CA LEU A 174 -18.67 1.82 -4.63
C LEU A 174 -19.51 0.78 -5.40
N MET A 175 -20.46 0.12 -4.73
CA MET A 175 -21.41 -0.81 -5.36
C MET A 175 -22.24 -0.12 -6.44
N LYS A 176 -22.76 1.09 -6.16
CA LYS A 176 -23.51 1.88 -7.11
C LYS A 176 -22.69 2.24 -8.35
N ASP A 177 -21.44 2.60 -8.17
CA ASP A 177 -20.51 2.90 -9.27
C ASP A 177 -20.29 1.67 -10.17
N ILE A 178 -20.12 0.48 -9.56
CA ILE A 178 -19.93 -0.77 -10.30
C ILE A 178 -21.18 -1.12 -11.08
N LYS A 179 -22.36 -1.08 -10.44
CA LYS A 179 -23.65 -1.37 -11.07
C LYS A 179 -23.97 -0.46 -12.25
N ALA A 180 -23.48 0.77 -12.24
CA ALA A 180 -23.68 1.71 -13.36
C ALA A 180 -22.91 1.32 -14.63
N VAL A 181 -21.92 0.42 -14.53
CA VAL A 181 -21.05 -0.02 -15.63
C VAL A 181 -21.31 -1.48 -16.02
N ASP A 182 -21.69 -2.30 -15.04
CA ASP A 182 -21.94 -3.73 -15.18
C ASP A 182 -23.33 -4.03 -14.67
N ASP A 183 -24.20 -4.64 -15.50
CA ASP A 183 -25.56 -5.03 -15.13
C ASP A 183 -25.60 -6.11 -14.03
N GLU A 184 -24.46 -6.75 -13.75
CA GLU A 184 -24.36 -7.71 -12.66
C GLU A 184 -24.21 -7.02 -11.29
N ASP A 185 -25.04 -7.44 -10.35
CA ASP A 185 -24.94 -6.97 -8.96
C ASP A 185 -23.72 -7.53 -8.27
N ILE A 186 -23.05 -6.67 -7.52
CA ILE A 186 -22.04 -7.05 -6.54
C ILE A 186 -22.60 -6.81 -5.14
N ASP A 187 -22.51 -7.81 -4.26
CA ASP A 187 -22.99 -7.66 -2.89
C ASP A 187 -21.96 -7.00 -1.97
N SER A 188 -22.43 -6.48 -0.83
CA SER A 188 -21.60 -5.76 0.14
C SER A 188 -20.49 -6.61 0.76
N ASN A 189 -20.72 -7.92 0.89
CA ASN A 189 -19.73 -8.83 1.48
C ASN A 189 -18.59 -9.06 0.50
N THR A 190 -18.92 -9.22 -0.79
CA THR A 190 -17.92 -9.34 -1.87
C THR A 190 -17.07 -8.07 -1.97
N VAL A 191 -17.69 -6.88 -1.93
CA VAL A 191 -16.94 -5.61 -1.91
C VAL A 191 -16.00 -5.56 -0.70
N SER A 192 -16.49 -5.91 0.49
CA SER A 192 -15.67 -5.91 1.70
C SER A 192 -14.52 -6.91 1.61
N ALA A 193 -14.75 -8.11 1.07
CA ALA A 193 -13.72 -9.12 0.86
C ALA A 193 -12.64 -8.64 -0.14
N TYR A 194 -13.05 -7.98 -1.23
CA TYR A 194 -12.09 -7.44 -2.21
C TYR A 194 -11.27 -6.29 -1.62
N LEU A 195 -11.89 -5.40 -0.85
CA LEU A 195 -11.17 -4.33 -0.14
C LEU A 195 -10.14 -4.88 0.85
N ASP A 196 -10.46 -5.98 1.57
CA ASP A 196 -9.50 -6.64 2.45
C ASP A 196 -8.31 -7.22 1.68
N ILE A 197 -8.57 -7.83 0.51
CA ILE A 197 -7.51 -8.33 -0.37
C ILE A 197 -6.60 -7.21 -0.85
N PHE A 198 -7.16 -6.09 -1.32
CA PHE A 198 -6.37 -4.94 -1.77
C PHE A 198 -5.50 -4.37 -0.65
N LYS A 199 -6.00 -4.36 0.59
CA LYS A 199 -5.22 -3.98 1.77
C LYS A 199 -4.08 -4.97 2.05
N ARG A 200 -4.34 -6.27 1.94
CA ARG A 200 -3.35 -7.35 2.19
C ARG A 200 -2.27 -7.40 1.11
N LEU A 201 -2.59 -7.02 -0.13
CA LEU A 201 -1.66 -6.87 -1.26
C LEU A 201 -0.99 -5.49 -1.30
N PHE A 202 -1.19 -4.67 -0.28
CA PHE A 202 -0.64 -3.32 -0.20
C PHE A 202 -1.01 -2.38 -1.35
N ILE A 203 -2.10 -2.68 -2.09
CA ILE A 203 -2.63 -1.79 -3.12
C ILE A 203 -3.25 -0.53 -2.48
N THR A 204 -3.95 -0.70 -1.34
CA THR A 204 -4.59 0.38 -0.61
C THR A 204 -3.94 0.64 0.74
N ASP A 205 -3.88 1.91 1.15
CA ASP A 205 -3.36 2.38 2.44
C ASP A 205 -4.27 3.47 3.01
N ASN A 206 -5.44 3.06 3.49
CA ASN A 206 -6.46 3.97 3.99
C ASN A 206 -5.96 4.77 5.21
N GLN A 207 -6.34 6.04 5.26
CA GLN A 207 -6.00 6.93 6.36
C GLN A 207 -7.10 6.92 7.42
N PRO A 208 -6.82 6.44 8.65
CA PRO A 208 -7.79 6.50 9.74
C PRO A 208 -8.04 7.95 10.19
N PRO A 209 -9.22 8.25 10.76
CA PRO A 209 -9.54 9.58 11.26
C PRO A 209 -8.62 9.95 12.43
N PHE A 210 -8.14 11.18 12.40
CA PHE A 210 -7.33 11.75 13.49
C PHE A 210 -8.19 12.54 14.47
N SER A 211 -7.87 12.45 15.75
CA SER A 211 -8.37 13.33 16.80
C SER A 211 -7.31 13.47 17.89
N SER A 212 -7.06 14.68 18.34
CA SER A 212 -6.13 14.98 19.44
C SER A 212 -6.64 14.49 20.80
N GLY A 213 -7.95 14.35 20.97
CA GLY A 213 -8.54 13.84 22.23
C GLY A 213 -8.35 12.33 22.38
N ILE A 214 -7.66 11.88 23.43
CA ILE A 214 -7.37 10.47 23.70
C ILE A 214 -8.66 9.63 23.77
N ARG A 215 -9.74 10.20 24.34
CA ARG A 215 -11.06 9.53 24.48
C ARG A 215 -12.08 9.97 23.43
N SER A 216 -11.65 10.59 22.33
CA SER A 216 -12.56 11.07 21.30
C SER A 216 -13.24 9.94 20.56
N SER A 217 -14.57 9.98 20.50
CA SER A 217 -15.39 9.05 19.70
C SER A 217 -15.23 9.27 18.19
N VAL A 218 -14.62 10.37 17.75
CA VAL A 218 -14.34 10.66 16.34
C VAL A 218 -13.53 9.53 15.70
N ARG A 219 -12.52 9.01 16.41
CA ARG A 219 -11.69 7.90 15.93
C ARG A 219 -12.45 6.61 15.63
N ILE A 220 -13.63 6.45 16.21
CA ILE A 220 -14.45 5.24 16.06
C ILE A 220 -15.60 5.48 15.08
N LYS A 221 -16.17 6.69 15.07
CA LYS A 221 -17.40 7.01 14.34
C LYS A 221 -17.16 7.50 12.91
N GLN A 222 -16.00 8.08 12.63
CA GLN A 222 -15.71 8.59 11.29
C GLN A 222 -15.09 7.49 10.42
N ALA A 223 -15.51 7.49 9.15
CA ALA A 223 -14.94 6.60 8.14
C ALA A 223 -13.50 6.98 7.82
N GLU A 224 -12.68 5.98 7.50
CA GLU A 224 -11.34 6.19 6.95
C GLU A 224 -11.40 6.85 5.57
N LYS A 225 -10.45 7.72 5.27
CA LYS A 225 -10.21 8.14 3.88
C LYS A 225 -9.63 6.99 3.09
N ARG A 226 -10.18 6.74 1.93
CA ARG A 226 -9.70 5.72 0.99
C ARG A 226 -8.49 6.27 0.25
N HIS A 227 -7.39 5.53 0.31
CA HIS A 227 -6.16 5.85 -0.40
C HIS A 227 -5.57 4.62 -1.05
N PHE A 228 -5.02 4.81 -2.24
CA PHE A 228 -4.04 3.87 -2.77
C PHE A 228 -2.72 4.03 -2.00
N SER A 229 -1.89 2.99 -2.04
CA SER A 229 -0.54 3.07 -1.45
C SER A 229 0.37 4.05 -2.18
N ASP A 230 0.07 4.31 -3.46
CA ASP A 230 0.72 5.31 -4.31
C ASP A 230 -0.31 5.98 -5.25
N PRO A 231 -0.30 7.31 -5.41
CA PRO A 231 -1.26 8.02 -6.24
C PRO A 231 -1.19 7.64 -7.72
N SER A 232 -0.04 7.17 -8.20
CA SER A 232 0.11 6.72 -9.58
C SER A 232 -0.76 5.52 -9.94
N LEU A 233 -1.14 4.69 -8.96
CA LEU A 233 -2.08 3.58 -9.16
C LEU A 233 -3.47 4.12 -9.55
N ALA A 234 -3.94 5.17 -8.88
CA ALA A 234 -5.20 5.83 -9.25
C ALA A 234 -5.10 6.47 -10.65
N CYS A 235 -3.98 7.14 -10.95
CA CYS A 235 -3.73 7.72 -12.28
C CYS A 235 -3.76 6.65 -13.38
N ALA A 236 -3.12 5.50 -13.17
CA ALA A 236 -3.10 4.40 -14.13
C ALA A 236 -4.51 3.84 -14.39
N LEU A 237 -5.30 3.61 -13.31
CA LEU A 237 -6.68 3.11 -13.40
C LEU A 237 -7.63 4.07 -14.13
N LEU A 238 -7.41 5.38 -13.98
CA LEU A 238 -8.18 6.43 -14.63
C LEU A 238 -7.63 6.82 -16.00
N LYS A 239 -6.50 6.23 -16.43
CA LYS A 239 -5.78 6.61 -17.64
C LYS A 239 -5.46 8.10 -17.68
N ALA A 240 -5.10 8.65 -16.52
CA ALA A 240 -4.80 10.08 -16.37
C ALA A 240 -3.49 10.42 -17.10
N THR A 241 -3.53 11.53 -17.87
CA THR A 241 -2.37 12.11 -18.54
C THR A 241 -2.02 13.46 -17.92
N PRO A 242 -0.78 13.95 -18.06
CA PRO A 242 -0.43 15.28 -17.55
C PRO A 242 -1.35 16.38 -18.08
N ALA A 243 -1.68 16.36 -19.36
CA ALA A 243 -2.61 17.33 -19.97
C ALA A 243 -4.03 17.20 -19.42
N GLY A 244 -4.51 15.95 -19.23
CA GLY A 244 -5.83 15.68 -18.66
C GLY A 244 -5.95 16.19 -17.22
N LEU A 245 -4.95 15.97 -16.38
CA LEU A 245 -4.97 16.45 -14.98
C LEU A 245 -4.87 17.98 -14.92
N LEU A 246 -4.07 18.62 -15.79
CA LEU A 246 -4.01 20.06 -15.87
C LEU A 246 -5.36 20.69 -16.26
N SER A 247 -6.11 20.05 -17.16
CA SER A 247 -7.41 20.55 -17.60
C SER A 247 -8.48 20.53 -16.49
N LEU A 248 -8.36 19.61 -15.52
CA LEU A 248 -9.30 19.51 -14.38
C LEU A 248 -9.13 20.63 -13.36
N ILE A 249 -8.00 21.34 -13.37
CA ILE A 249 -7.71 22.40 -12.39
C ILE A 249 -8.31 23.74 -12.83
N HIS A 250 -8.73 23.85 -14.10
CA HIS A 250 -9.39 25.04 -14.66
C HIS A 250 -10.91 24.99 -14.62
N ILE A 251 -11.49 23.97 -13.96
CA ILE A 251 -12.92 23.86 -13.66
C ILE A 251 -13.16 24.24 -12.19
#